data_583e6f7bbf935af8d5cc08c1e7c3d87d
#
_entry.id   583e6f7bbf935af8d5cc08c1e7c3d87d
#
_cell.length_a   1.000
_cell.length_b   1.000
_cell.length_c   1.000
_cell.angle_alpha   90.00
_cell.angle_beta   90.00
_cell.angle_gamma   90.00
#
_symmetry.space_group_name_H-M   'P 1'
#
loop_
_entity.id
_entity.type
_entity.pdbx_description
1 polymer ?
#
loop_
_entity_poly.entity_id
_entity_poly.type
_entity_poly.pdbx_seq_one_letter_code
_entity_poly.pdbx_strand_id
1 'polypeptide(L)'
;RIIGGPNHSVDISNTETPPPCDIAFTAAWLGVSILSGVLSFVALISPLSPTIALLILALPAIGLIQRSYRRAVATLFWDLIKHRPPGYRLVCIILLLVLPICFLGSQQTILFDTAYYHLAVARILEEFGAIRGLVTLHKNFGQVSSWLVLGAPGTVGGELGWGSSLPNTFICMLAAVQAAFSLDRIVDGSRRLCDFIAGIGFLLIFLLAARWGMISSLSPDLPAMLLAVAIAWLLSLHWGHRSVFFAIPVAAFAITIKLSALPIGLIAGIAALYMIRGESRRFAVSAAIGLAILAPFVSLSVLSTGCLVFPVSLTCFELPWTPSAE
;
A
#
# COMPACT_ATOMS: atom_id res chain seq x y z
N ARG A 1 41.77 20.29 37.08
CA ARG A 1 40.83 19.17 37.39
C ARG A 1 39.71 19.22 36.35
N ILE A 2 39.84 18.36 35.34
CA ILE A 2 38.86 18.17 34.27
C ILE A 2 37.88 17.10 34.76
N ILE A 3 36.62 17.49 34.91
CA ILE A 3 35.53 16.60 35.33
C ILE A 3 35.15 15.78 34.13
N GLY A 4 35.46 14.48 34.12
CA GLY A 4 34.99 13.51 33.12
C GLY A 4 33.50 13.31 33.25
N GLY A 5 32.74 13.74 32.24
CA GLY A 5 31.33 13.41 32.11
C GLY A 5 31.14 11.92 31.80
N PRO A 6 30.04 11.28 32.25
CA PRO A 6 29.78 9.87 31.96
C PRO A 6 29.55 9.69 30.45
N ASN A 7 30.40 8.86 29.84
CA ASN A 7 30.18 8.30 28.52
C ASN A 7 28.88 7.46 28.57
N HIS A 8 27.74 8.03 28.17
CA HIS A 8 26.58 7.27 27.79
C HIS A 8 26.89 6.60 26.43
N SER A 9 27.60 5.50 26.49
CA SER A 9 27.55 4.51 25.40
C SER A 9 26.12 4.05 25.35
N VAL A 10 25.38 4.50 24.31
CA VAL A 10 24.09 3.96 23.96
C VAL A 10 24.31 2.50 23.61
N ASP A 11 23.91 1.64 24.52
CA ASP A 11 24.02 0.18 24.38
C ASP A 11 23.03 -0.28 23.28
N ILE A 12 23.55 -0.40 22.04
CA ILE A 12 22.80 -0.78 20.84
C ILE A 12 22.43 -2.28 20.84
N SER A 13 22.79 -3.01 21.90
CA SER A 13 22.68 -4.46 21.98
C SER A 13 21.29 -5.00 22.35
N ASN A 14 20.33 -4.17 22.78
CA ASN A 14 18.98 -4.59 23.07
C ASN A 14 18.12 -4.62 21.79
N THR A 15 18.31 -5.67 20.96
CA THR A 15 17.34 -6.02 19.91
C THR A 15 16.08 -6.59 20.57
N GLU A 16 15.21 -5.71 21.09
CA GLU A 16 13.88 -6.10 21.52
C GLU A 16 13.16 -6.76 20.35
N THR A 17 12.56 -7.93 20.60
CA THR A 17 11.72 -8.60 19.58
C THR A 17 10.57 -7.65 19.23
N PRO A 18 10.33 -7.42 17.91
CA PRO A 18 9.27 -6.50 17.50
C PRO A 18 7.92 -6.98 18.02
N PRO A 19 7.04 -6.04 18.43
CA PRO A 19 5.68 -6.39 18.84
C PRO A 19 4.96 -7.17 17.73
N PRO A 20 4.22 -8.25 18.05
CA PRO A 20 3.54 -9.07 17.04
C PRO A 20 2.59 -8.28 16.14
N CYS A 21 1.93 -7.25 16.67
CA CYS A 21 1.07 -6.35 15.88
C CYS A 21 1.86 -5.56 14.82
N ASP A 22 3.06 -5.09 15.12
CA ASP A 22 3.90 -4.37 14.16
C ASP A 22 4.36 -5.30 13.02
N ILE A 23 4.65 -6.58 13.33
CA ILE A 23 4.93 -7.62 12.32
C ILE A 23 3.70 -7.84 11.42
N ALA A 24 2.51 -7.96 12.02
CA ALA A 24 1.27 -8.18 11.29
C ALA A 24 0.95 -7.02 10.33
N PHE A 25 1.08 -5.77 10.77
CA PHE A 25 0.86 -4.61 9.91
C PHE A 25 1.92 -4.50 8.81
N THR A 26 3.19 -4.78 9.11
CA THR A 26 4.24 -4.84 8.08
C THR A 26 3.90 -5.89 7.02
N ALA A 27 3.48 -7.09 7.43
CA ALA A 27 3.06 -8.15 6.52
C ALA A 27 1.82 -7.76 5.70
N ALA A 28 0.85 -7.05 6.29
CA ALA A 28 -0.35 -6.60 5.59
C ALA A 28 0.00 -5.55 4.50
N TRP A 29 0.80 -4.55 4.81
CA TRP A 29 1.23 -3.55 3.82
C TRP A 29 2.05 -4.16 2.68
N LEU A 30 2.95 -5.09 3.00
CA LEU A 30 3.70 -5.85 2.00
C LEU A 30 2.78 -6.72 1.15
N GLY A 31 1.81 -7.40 1.77
CA GLY A 31 0.85 -8.26 1.09
C GLY A 31 0.04 -7.49 0.05
N VAL A 32 -0.48 -6.32 0.40
CA VAL A 32 -1.19 -5.43 -0.56
C VAL A 32 -0.27 -4.98 -1.68
N SER A 33 0.98 -4.63 -1.37
CA SER A 33 1.97 -4.21 -2.37
C SER A 33 2.29 -5.33 -3.38
N ILE A 34 2.51 -6.54 -2.88
CA ILE A 34 2.79 -7.71 -3.73
C ILE A 34 1.55 -8.09 -4.55
N LEU A 35 0.36 -8.08 -3.94
CA LEU A 35 -0.90 -8.35 -4.64
C LEU A 35 -1.10 -7.40 -5.81
N SER A 36 -0.82 -6.11 -5.61
CA SER A 36 -0.90 -5.12 -6.68
C SER A 36 0.07 -5.42 -7.84
N GLY A 37 1.31 -5.80 -7.52
CA GLY A 37 2.30 -6.21 -8.53
C GLY A 37 1.85 -7.44 -9.32
N VAL A 38 1.31 -8.46 -8.64
CA VAL A 38 0.79 -9.68 -9.27
C VAL A 38 -0.39 -9.36 -10.17
N LEU A 39 -1.38 -8.59 -9.71
CA LEU A 39 -2.53 -8.19 -10.52
C LEU A 39 -2.12 -7.33 -11.71
N SER A 40 -1.13 -6.44 -11.54
CA SER A 40 -0.57 -5.64 -12.63
C SER A 40 0.09 -6.52 -13.70
N PHE A 41 0.79 -7.57 -13.28
CA PHE A 41 1.36 -8.55 -14.21
C PHE A 41 0.26 -9.34 -14.93
N VAL A 42 -0.76 -9.80 -14.21
CA VAL A 42 -1.89 -10.53 -14.80
C VAL A 42 -2.65 -9.65 -15.80
N ALA A 43 -2.84 -8.36 -15.50
CA ALA A 43 -3.49 -7.43 -16.42
C ALA A 43 -2.81 -7.33 -17.79
N LEU A 44 -1.49 -7.57 -17.87
CA LEU A 44 -0.74 -7.57 -19.14
C LEU A 44 -1.09 -8.74 -20.06
N ILE A 45 -1.58 -9.86 -19.50
CA ILE A 45 -1.78 -11.12 -20.22
C ILE A 45 -3.24 -11.60 -20.22
N SER A 46 -4.09 -11.04 -19.35
CA SER A 46 -5.47 -11.50 -19.16
C SER A 46 -6.36 -10.40 -18.59
N PRO A 47 -7.67 -10.41 -18.88
CA PRO A 47 -8.66 -9.61 -18.17
C PRO A 47 -8.62 -9.85 -16.67
N LEU A 48 -8.87 -8.80 -15.88
CA LEU A 48 -8.90 -8.88 -14.42
C LEU A 48 -10.30 -9.23 -13.90
N SER A 49 -10.88 -10.32 -14.40
CA SER A 49 -12.20 -10.76 -13.94
C SER A 49 -12.19 -11.08 -12.42
N PRO A 50 -13.36 -10.99 -11.76
CA PRO A 50 -13.48 -11.38 -10.34
C PRO A 50 -13.03 -12.81 -10.06
N THR A 51 -13.26 -13.71 -10.99
CA THR A 51 -12.82 -15.12 -10.87
C THR A 51 -11.30 -15.22 -10.78
N ILE A 52 -10.58 -14.50 -11.67
CA ILE A 52 -9.12 -14.47 -11.66
C ILE A 52 -8.61 -13.85 -10.34
N ALA A 53 -9.22 -12.76 -9.90
CA ALA A 53 -8.85 -12.14 -8.63
C ALA A 53 -9.07 -13.08 -7.43
N LEU A 54 -10.19 -13.78 -7.38
CA LEU A 54 -10.46 -14.78 -6.33
C LEU A 54 -9.44 -15.92 -6.36
N LEU A 55 -9.06 -16.41 -7.54
CA LEU A 55 -8.00 -17.42 -7.68
C LEU A 55 -6.66 -16.91 -7.14
N ILE A 56 -6.28 -15.67 -7.46
CA ILE A 56 -5.05 -15.05 -6.95
C ILE A 56 -5.11 -14.87 -5.43
N LEU A 57 -6.23 -14.41 -4.88
CA LEU A 57 -6.44 -14.28 -3.44
C LEU A 57 -6.44 -15.64 -2.71
N ALA A 58 -6.79 -16.73 -3.39
CA ALA A 58 -6.74 -18.08 -2.83
C ALA A 58 -5.30 -18.65 -2.79
N LEU A 59 -4.35 -18.13 -3.57
CA LEU A 59 -2.98 -18.65 -3.60
C LEU A 59 -2.30 -18.66 -2.21
N PRO A 60 -2.40 -17.62 -1.35
CA PRO A 60 -1.86 -17.68 0.01
C PRO A 60 -2.45 -18.82 0.85
N ALA A 61 -3.72 -19.21 0.61
CA ALA A 61 -4.34 -20.33 1.31
C ALA A 61 -3.66 -21.68 0.97
N ILE A 62 -3.13 -21.83 -0.24
CA ILE A 62 -2.32 -22.98 -0.64
C ILE A 62 -1.04 -23.04 0.20
N GLY A 63 -0.46 -21.89 0.54
CA GLY A 63 0.69 -21.81 1.44
C GLY A 63 0.42 -22.43 2.83
N LEU A 64 -0.84 -22.42 3.29
CA LEU A 64 -1.23 -23.05 4.56
C LEU A 64 -1.09 -24.60 4.55
N ILE A 65 -0.97 -25.21 3.38
CA ILE A 65 -0.65 -26.64 3.24
C ILE A 65 0.76 -26.91 3.76
N GLN A 66 1.68 -25.97 3.56
CA GLN A 66 3.06 -26.10 4.05
C GLN A 66 3.11 -25.91 5.57
N ARG A 67 3.61 -26.93 6.29
CA ARG A 67 3.65 -26.92 7.76
C ARG A 67 4.40 -25.73 8.37
N SER A 68 5.51 -25.30 7.76
CA SER A 68 6.31 -24.16 8.22
C SER A 68 5.53 -22.85 8.13
N TYR A 69 4.86 -22.59 6.99
CA TYR A 69 4.04 -21.41 6.77
C TYR A 69 2.83 -21.39 7.73
N ARG A 70 2.10 -22.51 7.82
CA ARG A 70 0.97 -22.65 8.75
C ARG A 70 1.38 -22.41 10.21
N ARG A 71 2.53 -22.93 10.64
CA ARG A 71 3.05 -22.67 11.98
C ARG A 71 3.37 -21.19 12.17
N ALA A 72 4.04 -20.54 11.22
CA ALA A 72 4.37 -19.13 11.30
C ALA A 72 3.11 -18.25 11.42
N VAL A 73 2.09 -18.50 10.62
CA VAL A 73 0.80 -17.80 10.68
C VAL A 73 0.10 -18.06 12.02
N ALA A 74 0.03 -19.32 12.46
CA ALA A 74 -0.58 -19.69 13.74
C ALA A 74 0.16 -19.06 14.93
N THR A 75 1.50 -19.04 14.91
CA THR A 75 2.30 -18.41 15.96
C THR A 75 2.03 -16.91 16.02
N LEU A 76 2.04 -16.24 14.86
CA LEU A 76 1.75 -14.79 14.78
C LEU A 76 0.35 -14.49 15.34
N PHE A 77 -0.66 -15.26 14.95
CA PHE A 77 -2.03 -15.09 15.41
C PHE A 77 -2.16 -15.36 16.93
N TRP A 78 -1.49 -16.41 17.42
CA TRP A 78 -1.48 -16.74 18.84
C TRP A 78 -0.76 -15.65 19.65
N ASP A 79 0.37 -15.13 19.15
CA ASP A 79 1.13 -14.07 19.81
C ASP A 79 0.33 -12.75 19.86
N LEU A 80 -0.43 -12.44 18.82
CA LEU A 80 -1.34 -11.30 18.81
C LEU A 80 -2.38 -11.37 19.94
N ILE A 81 -2.97 -12.56 20.15
CA ILE A 81 -4.01 -12.77 21.18
C ILE A 81 -3.39 -12.83 22.58
N LYS A 82 -2.27 -13.54 22.73
CA LYS A 82 -1.65 -13.80 24.03
C LYS A 82 -0.96 -12.59 24.64
N HIS A 83 -0.22 -11.82 23.83
CA HIS A 83 0.58 -10.70 24.34
C HIS A 83 -0.27 -9.45 24.63
N ARG A 84 -1.41 -9.32 23.98
CA ARG A 84 -2.33 -8.21 24.24
C ARG A 84 -3.75 -8.64 23.90
N PRO A 85 -4.45 -9.32 24.80
CA PRO A 85 -5.88 -9.56 24.60
C PRO A 85 -6.56 -8.20 24.39
N PRO A 86 -7.42 -8.05 23.37
CA PRO A 86 -8.04 -6.78 23.06
C PRO A 86 -8.89 -6.36 24.26
N GLY A 87 -8.40 -5.36 25.01
CA GLY A 87 -9.18 -4.71 26.05
C GLY A 87 -10.38 -4.02 25.43
N TYR A 88 -11.45 -3.80 26.22
CA TYR A 88 -12.65 -3.08 25.74
C TYR A 88 -12.31 -1.73 25.08
N ARG A 89 -11.30 -1.02 25.59
CA ARG A 89 -10.84 0.27 25.04
C ARG A 89 -10.36 0.12 23.58
N LEU A 90 -9.50 -0.86 23.29
CA LEU A 90 -9.01 -1.10 21.92
C LEU A 90 -10.18 -1.44 21.00
N VAL A 91 -11.10 -2.31 21.45
CA VAL A 91 -12.31 -2.66 20.68
C VAL A 91 -13.15 -1.41 20.40
N CYS A 92 -13.37 -0.55 21.39
CA CYS A 92 -14.10 0.71 21.21
C CYS A 92 -13.41 1.63 20.19
N ILE A 93 -12.07 1.79 20.25
CA ILE A 93 -11.33 2.61 19.30
C ILE A 93 -11.46 2.01 17.89
N ILE A 94 -11.32 0.69 17.72
CA ILE A 94 -11.48 0.03 16.42
C ILE A 94 -12.89 0.29 15.87
N LEU A 95 -13.94 0.07 16.66
CA LEU A 95 -15.31 0.28 16.23
C LEU A 95 -15.55 1.75 15.86
N LEU A 96 -15.05 2.69 16.69
CA LEU A 96 -15.17 4.14 16.44
C LEU A 96 -14.53 4.57 15.11
N LEU A 97 -13.45 3.92 14.67
CA LEU A 97 -12.79 4.23 13.42
C LEU A 97 -13.36 3.44 12.23
N VAL A 98 -13.60 2.14 12.41
CA VAL A 98 -14.00 1.24 11.30
C VAL A 98 -15.45 1.45 10.88
N LEU A 99 -16.39 1.63 11.83
CA LEU A 99 -17.81 1.80 11.48
C LEU A 99 -18.07 3.03 10.59
N PRO A 100 -17.54 4.23 10.89
CA PRO A 100 -17.66 5.37 9.99
C PRO A 100 -17.02 5.11 8.60
N ILE A 101 -15.89 4.40 8.54
CA ILE A 101 -15.25 4.06 7.26
C ILE A 101 -16.15 3.14 6.44
N CYS A 102 -16.74 2.10 7.05
CA CYS A 102 -17.71 1.23 6.37
C CYS A 102 -18.93 2.01 5.88
N PHE A 103 -19.48 2.90 6.73
CA PHE A 103 -20.60 3.74 6.36
C PHE A 103 -20.25 4.67 5.19
N LEU A 104 -19.11 5.38 5.26
CA LEU A 104 -18.66 6.27 4.17
C LEU A 104 -18.34 5.49 2.90
N GLY A 105 -17.72 4.30 3.01
CA GLY A 105 -17.42 3.44 1.88
C GLY A 105 -18.66 2.90 1.15
N SER A 106 -19.79 2.79 1.86
CA SER A 106 -21.08 2.37 1.27
C SER A 106 -21.84 3.51 0.57
N GLN A 107 -21.36 4.75 0.68
CA GLN A 107 -22.00 5.89 0.04
C GLN A 107 -21.67 5.94 -1.47
N GLN A 108 -22.53 6.58 -2.22
CA GLN A 108 -22.28 6.84 -3.63
C GLN A 108 -21.04 7.75 -3.78
N THR A 109 -20.19 7.43 -4.76
CA THR A 109 -19.01 8.28 -5.04
C THR A 109 -19.43 9.65 -5.56
N ILE A 110 -18.83 10.69 -5.00
CA ILE A 110 -19.05 12.09 -5.40
C ILE A 110 -17.83 12.69 -6.11
N LEU A 111 -16.70 11.96 -6.15
CA LEU A 111 -15.48 12.45 -6.79
C LEU A 111 -15.61 12.38 -8.30
N PHE A 112 -15.47 13.55 -8.93
CA PHE A 112 -15.57 13.75 -10.38
C PHE A 112 -14.62 12.82 -11.15
N ASP A 113 -13.36 12.76 -10.79
CA ASP A 113 -12.35 11.94 -11.47
C ASP A 113 -12.68 10.44 -11.46
N THR A 114 -13.31 9.96 -10.38
CA THR A 114 -13.72 8.55 -10.30
C THR A 114 -14.81 8.23 -11.31
N ALA A 115 -15.80 9.08 -11.44
CA ALA A 115 -16.87 8.91 -12.44
C ALA A 115 -16.35 9.18 -13.86
N TYR A 116 -15.42 10.15 -14.00
CA TYR A 116 -14.96 10.62 -15.30
C TYR A 116 -14.02 9.65 -16.00
N TYR A 117 -13.04 9.05 -15.30
CA TYR A 117 -12.08 8.12 -15.92
C TYR A 117 -11.63 6.93 -15.07
N HIS A 118 -11.57 7.04 -13.72
CA HIS A 118 -11.04 5.91 -12.93
C HIS A 118 -11.88 4.65 -13.10
N LEU A 119 -13.21 4.79 -13.02
CA LEU A 119 -14.12 3.66 -13.16
C LEU A 119 -14.08 3.06 -14.58
N ALA A 120 -13.99 3.94 -15.60
CA ALA A 120 -13.89 3.48 -16.99
C ALA A 120 -12.60 2.67 -17.22
N VAL A 121 -11.45 3.17 -16.75
CA VAL A 121 -10.17 2.43 -16.85
C VAL A 121 -10.23 1.11 -16.09
N ALA A 122 -10.79 1.09 -14.87
CA ALA A 122 -10.90 -0.12 -14.08
C ALA A 122 -11.80 -1.18 -14.79
N ARG A 123 -12.93 -0.77 -15.40
CA ARG A 123 -13.78 -1.65 -16.20
C ARG A 123 -13.08 -2.19 -17.46
N ILE A 124 -12.32 -1.35 -18.15
CA ILE A 124 -11.53 -1.80 -19.29
C ILE A 124 -10.51 -2.87 -18.85
N LEU A 125 -9.84 -2.68 -17.73
CA LEU A 125 -8.90 -3.66 -17.18
C LEU A 125 -9.61 -4.96 -16.75
N GLU A 126 -10.83 -4.86 -16.23
CA GLU A 126 -11.66 -6.02 -15.87
C GLU A 126 -12.07 -6.84 -17.08
N GLU A 127 -12.56 -6.18 -18.14
CA GLU A 127 -13.13 -6.85 -19.32
C GLU A 127 -12.08 -7.28 -20.33
N PHE A 128 -11.03 -6.47 -20.52
CA PHE A 128 -10.07 -6.65 -21.62
C PHE A 128 -8.62 -6.82 -21.14
N GLY A 129 -8.31 -6.51 -19.88
CA GLY A 129 -6.93 -6.37 -19.43
C GLY A 129 -6.25 -5.12 -20.00
N ALA A 130 -4.95 -5.19 -20.20
CA ALA A 130 -4.18 -4.08 -20.74
C ALA A 130 -4.43 -3.87 -22.23
N ILE A 131 -4.86 -2.67 -22.61
CA ILE A 131 -5.10 -2.30 -24.01
C ILE A 131 -3.95 -1.41 -24.52
N ARG A 132 -3.46 -1.75 -25.71
CA ARG A 132 -2.45 -0.97 -26.41
C ARG A 132 -3.02 0.37 -26.88
N GLY A 133 -2.32 1.47 -26.54
CA GLY A 133 -2.70 2.79 -26.98
C GLY A 133 -3.99 3.33 -26.33
N LEU A 134 -4.33 2.90 -25.14
CA LEU A 134 -5.55 3.32 -24.42
C LEU A 134 -5.64 4.86 -24.30
N VAL A 135 -4.50 5.56 -24.23
CA VAL A 135 -4.40 7.01 -24.19
C VAL A 135 -4.99 7.70 -25.42
N THR A 136 -5.03 7.04 -26.58
CA THR A 136 -5.58 7.60 -27.82
C THR A 136 -7.12 7.73 -27.79
N LEU A 137 -7.79 6.97 -26.93
CA LEU A 137 -9.25 7.12 -26.72
C LEU A 137 -9.54 8.37 -25.87
N HIS A 138 -8.76 8.59 -24.84
CA HIS A 138 -8.88 9.76 -23.97
C HIS A 138 -7.58 9.94 -23.17
N LYS A 139 -7.04 11.17 -23.13
CA LYS A 139 -5.74 11.47 -22.48
C LYS A 139 -5.66 10.99 -21.03
N ASN A 140 -6.76 11.09 -20.26
CA ASN A 140 -6.76 10.68 -18.86
C ASN A 140 -6.70 9.15 -18.68
N PHE A 141 -7.04 8.36 -19.72
CA PHE A 141 -6.87 6.91 -19.70
C PHE A 141 -5.40 6.49 -19.75
N GLY A 142 -4.51 7.41 -20.15
CA GLY A 142 -3.06 7.22 -20.03
C GLY A 142 -2.52 7.34 -18.60
N GLN A 143 -3.32 7.83 -17.65
CA GLN A 143 -2.94 7.88 -16.24
C GLN A 143 -3.05 6.50 -15.59
N VAL A 144 -2.19 5.58 -16.02
CA VAL A 144 -2.15 4.21 -15.48
C VAL A 144 -1.80 4.26 -14.01
N SER A 145 -2.58 3.53 -13.20
CA SER A 145 -2.36 3.40 -11.76
C SER A 145 -2.57 1.94 -11.34
N SER A 146 -1.65 1.41 -10.59
CA SER A 146 -1.80 0.07 -10.01
C SER A 146 -2.98 -0.01 -9.03
N TRP A 147 -3.48 1.13 -8.55
CA TRP A 147 -4.68 1.20 -7.74
C TRP A 147 -5.94 0.88 -8.54
N LEU A 148 -6.00 1.34 -9.79
CA LEU A 148 -7.11 1.00 -10.70
C LEU A 148 -7.08 -0.49 -11.06
N VAL A 149 -5.87 -1.08 -11.17
CA VAL A 149 -5.69 -2.52 -11.34
C VAL A 149 -6.24 -3.32 -10.15
N LEU A 150 -5.96 -2.87 -8.92
CA LEU A 150 -6.53 -3.48 -7.69
C LEU A 150 -8.05 -3.33 -7.63
N GLY A 151 -8.58 -2.22 -8.13
CA GLY A 151 -10.01 -1.95 -8.15
C GLY A 151 -10.79 -2.67 -9.24
N ALA A 152 -10.12 -3.05 -10.33
CA ALA A 152 -10.77 -3.62 -11.52
C ALA A 152 -11.69 -4.81 -11.21
N PRO A 153 -11.28 -5.83 -10.43
CA PRO A 153 -12.15 -6.97 -10.13
C PRO A 153 -13.41 -6.62 -9.33
N GLY A 154 -13.43 -5.47 -8.67
CA GLY A 154 -14.57 -4.98 -7.88
C GLY A 154 -15.57 -4.14 -8.66
N THR A 155 -15.32 -3.87 -9.96
CA THR A 155 -16.24 -3.05 -10.77
C THR A 155 -17.47 -3.81 -11.25
N VAL A 156 -17.50 -5.12 -11.06
CA VAL A 156 -18.64 -6.00 -11.38
C VAL A 156 -19.85 -5.63 -10.52
N GLY A 157 -20.99 -5.55 -11.14
CA GLY A 157 -22.27 -5.49 -10.42
C GLY A 157 -23.03 -4.19 -10.55
N GLY A 158 -22.85 -3.45 -11.63
CA GLY A 158 -23.86 -2.52 -12.01
C GLY A 158 -23.47 -1.09 -12.27
N GLU A 159 -24.45 -0.39 -12.81
CA GLU A 159 -24.41 1.01 -13.21
C GLU A 159 -24.06 1.98 -12.06
N LEU A 160 -24.14 1.53 -10.80
CA LEU A 160 -23.96 2.37 -9.62
C LEU A 160 -22.54 2.39 -9.04
N GLY A 161 -21.60 1.59 -9.57
CA GLY A 161 -20.18 1.68 -9.19
C GLY A 161 -19.87 1.36 -7.72
N TRP A 162 -20.76 0.70 -6.98
CA TRP A 162 -20.57 0.42 -5.54
C TRP A 162 -19.33 -0.42 -5.23
N GLY A 163 -18.98 -1.35 -6.14
CA GLY A 163 -17.76 -2.13 -6.01
C GLY A 163 -16.48 -1.30 -6.12
N SER A 164 -16.54 -0.11 -6.74
CA SER A 164 -15.38 0.75 -6.93
C SER A 164 -14.82 1.34 -5.62
N SER A 165 -15.61 1.41 -4.57
CA SER A 165 -15.18 1.89 -3.25
C SER A 165 -14.40 0.84 -2.43
N LEU A 166 -14.50 -0.44 -2.79
CA LEU A 166 -13.90 -1.54 -2.00
C LEU A 166 -12.42 -1.38 -1.72
N PRO A 167 -11.54 -1.03 -2.70
CA PRO A 167 -10.12 -0.88 -2.43
C PRO A 167 -9.84 0.25 -1.43
N ASN A 168 -10.46 1.42 -1.59
CA ASN A 168 -10.27 2.56 -0.69
C ASN A 168 -10.82 2.26 0.70
N THR A 169 -12.00 1.65 0.79
CA THR A 169 -12.57 1.23 2.08
C THR A 169 -11.67 0.23 2.79
N PHE A 170 -11.18 -0.80 2.07
CA PHE A 170 -10.31 -1.83 2.62
C PHE A 170 -9.00 -1.25 3.15
N ILE A 171 -8.30 -0.40 2.37
CA ILE A 171 -7.02 0.17 2.83
C ILE A 171 -7.21 1.15 3.98
N CYS A 172 -8.35 1.87 4.02
CA CYS A 172 -8.72 2.68 5.18
C CYS A 172 -8.98 1.83 6.42
N MET A 173 -9.65 0.68 6.28
CA MET A 173 -9.88 -0.24 7.41
C MET A 173 -8.56 -0.80 7.95
N LEU A 174 -7.62 -1.21 7.06
CA LEU A 174 -6.28 -1.64 7.48
C LEU A 174 -5.57 -0.54 8.27
N ALA A 175 -5.53 0.68 7.74
CA ALA A 175 -4.92 1.83 8.39
C ALA A 175 -5.63 2.21 9.70
N ALA A 176 -6.97 2.10 9.77
CA ALA A 176 -7.77 2.38 10.96
C ALA A 176 -7.47 1.39 12.09
N VAL A 177 -7.37 0.10 11.77
CA VAL A 177 -7.00 -0.92 12.77
C VAL A 177 -5.59 -0.65 13.28
N GLN A 178 -4.63 -0.34 12.40
CA GLN A 178 -3.27 0.03 12.81
C GLN A 178 -3.25 1.29 13.68
N ALA A 179 -4.01 2.33 13.30
CA ALA A 179 -4.16 3.54 14.10
C ALA A 179 -4.74 3.24 15.49
N ALA A 180 -5.75 2.38 15.57
CA ALA A 180 -6.36 2.00 16.85
C ALA A 180 -5.36 1.33 17.80
N PHE A 181 -4.54 0.39 17.30
CA PHE A 181 -3.46 -0.22 18.09
C PHE A 181 -2.42 0.80 18.53
N SER A 182 -2.07 1.74 17.67
CA SER A 182 -1.10 2.78 17.99
C SER A 182 -1.64 3.79 19.00
N LEU A 183 -2.89 4.25 18.85
CA LEU A 183 -3.57 5.13 19.80
C LEU A 183 -3.74 4.47 21.18
N ASP A 184 -4.11 3.19 21.20
CA ASP A 184 -4.23 2.43 22.43
C ASP A 184 -2.90 2.36 23.19
N ARG A 185 -1.78 2.15 22.48
CA ARG A 185 -0.42 2.20 23.06
C ARG A 185 -0.03 3.59 23.55
N ILE A 186 -0.38 4.65 22.82
CA ILE A 186 -0.14 6.04 23.25
C ILE A 186 -0.89 6.32 24.57
N VAL A 187 -2.15 5.91 24.68
CA VAL A 187 -2.95 6.06 25.92
C VAL A 187 -2.34 5.27 27.07
N ASP A 188 -1.69 4.12 26.80
CA ASP A 188 -0.95 3.34 27.79
C ASP A 188 0.44 3.95 28.12
N GLY A 189 0.77 5.11 27.57
CA GLY A 189 2.01 5.83 27.85
C GLY A 189 3.17 5.49 26.92
N SER A 190 2.92 4.84 25.77
CA SER A 190 3.98 4.65 24.74
C SER A 190 4.50 6.00 24.24
N ARG A 191 5.83 6.12 24.19
CA ARG A 191 6.52 7.28 23.63
C ARG A 191 7.22 6.96 22.30
N ARG A 192 6.87 5.85 21.66
CA ARG A 192 7.46 5.42 20.39
C ARG A 192 7.00 6.34 19.27
N LEU A 193 7.95 6.93 18.52
CA LEU A 193 7.65 7.80 17.38
C LEU A 193 6.72 7.12 16.34
N CYS A 194 6.95 5.82 16.08
CA CYS A 194 6.11 5.05 15.16
C CYS A 194 4.64 4.99 15.57
N ASP A 195 4.32 4.96 16.88
CA ASP A 195 2.94 4.96 17.36
C ASP A 195 2.26 6.33 17.11
N PHE A 196 2.98 7.43 17.29
CA PHE A 196 2.47 8.77 16.95
C PHE A 196 2.27 8.93 15.44
N ILE A 197 3.21 8.48 14.61
CA ILE A 197 3.09 8.53 13.15
C ILE A 197 1.87 7.75 12.68
N ALA A 198 1.68 6.51 13.12
CA ALA A 198 0.54 5.71 12.70
C ALA A 198 -0.78 6.19 13.32
N GLY A 199 -0.82 6.44 14.64
CA GLY A 199 -2.04 6.83 15.33
C GLY A 199 -2.57 8.18 14.85
N ILE A 200 -1.75 9.22 14.87
CA ILE A 200 -2.17 10.57 14.49
C ILE A 200 -2.17 10.74 12.97
N GLY A 201 -1.15 10.22 12.28
CA GLY A 201 -1.04 10.37 10.83
C GLY A 201 -2.23 9.77 10.08
N PHE A 202 -2.61 8.53 10.39
CA PHE A 202 -3.79 7.93 9.77
C PHE A 202 -5.09 8.64 10.16
N LEU A 203 -5.24 9.06 11.43
CA LEU A 203 -6.43 9.79 11.87
C LEU A 203 -6.63 11.08 11.08
N LEU A 204 -5.57 11.86 10.87
CA LEU A 204 -5.63 13.09 10.08
C LEU A 204 -6.03 12.81 8.63
N ILE A 205 -5.50 11.74 8.03
CA ILE A 205 -5.88 11.34 6.66
C ILE A 205 -7.34 10.88 6.62
N PHE A 206 -7.86 10.17 7.63
CA PHE A 206 -9.27 9.80 7.66
C PHE A 206 -10.20 11.00 7.72
N LEU A 207 -9.87 12.01 8.52
CA LEU A 207 -10.65 13.24 8.59
C LEU A 207 -10.66 13.97 7.24
N LEU A 208 -9.50 14.04 6.58
CA LEU A 208 -9.38 14.62 5.26
C LEU A 208 -10.17 13.82 4.21
N ALA A 209 -10.01 12.49 4.20
CA ALA A 209 -10.67 11.59 3.26
C ALA A 209 -12.20 11.60 3.43
N ALA A 210 -12.69 11.66 4.66
CA ALA A 210 -14.12 11.81 4.94
C ALA A 210 -14.67 13.14 4.43
N ARG A 211 -13.92 14.25 4.65
CA ARG A 211 -14.31 15.59 4.19
C ARG A 211 -14.42 15.69 2.66
N TRP A 212 -13.57 14.97 1.94
CA TRP A 212 -13.48 15.02 0.48
C TRP A 212 -14.17 13.83 -0.23
N GLY A 213 -14.83 12.94 0.49
CA GLY A 213 -15.51 11.78 -0.11
C GLY A 213 -14.58 10.77 -0.79
N MET A 214 -13.30 10.70 -0.36
CA MET A 214 -12.31 9.83 -0.99
C MET A 214 -12.53 8.35 -0.66
N ILE A 215 -13.19 8.04 0.46
CA ILE A 215 -13.38 6.67 0.95
C ILE A 215 -14.35 5.90 0.03
N SER A 216 -15.40 6.57 -0.45
CA SER A 216 -16.39 5.99 -1.37
C SER A 216 -15.94 5.98 -2.84
N SER A 217 -14.70 6.32 -3.14
CA SER A 217 -14.18 6.47 -4.49
C SER A 217 -13.13 5.42 -4.85
N LEU A 218 -12.72 5.40 -6.12
CA LEU A 218 -11.56 4.65 -6.61
C LEU A 218 -10.34 5.56 -6.81
N SER A 219 -10.35 6.76 -6.18
CA SER A 219 -9.26 7.72 -6.33
C SER A 219 -7.93 7.17 -5.79
N PRO A 220 -6.83 7.26 -6.55
CA PRO A 220 -5.50 6.86 -6.12
C PRO A 220 -4.87 7.80 -5.08
N ASP A 221 -5.48 8.96 -4.80
CA ASP A 221 -4.94 9.93 -3.85
C ASP A 221 -4.93 9.41 -2.43
N LEU A 222 -6.02 8.80 -2.01
CA LEU A 222 -6.17 8.30 -0.65
C LEU A 222 -5.15 7.19 -0.32
N PRO A 223 -4.99 6.12 -1.12
CA PRO A 223 -3.98 5.10 -0.84
C PRO A 223 -2.56 5.67 -0.91
N ALA A 224 -2.26 6.62 -1.79
CA ALA A 224 -0.94 7.26 -1.82
C ALA A 224 -0.61 7.98 -0.51
N MET A 225 -1.58 8.72 0.07
CA MET A 225 -1.41 9.37 1.37
C MET A 225 -1.26 8.37 2.51
N LEU A 226 -2.09 7.32 2.54
CA LEU A 226 -2.01 6.28 3.58
C LEU A 226 -0.66 5.53 3.51
N LEU A 227 -0.18 5.21 2.30
CA LEU A 227 1.11 4.58 2.11
C LEU A 227 2.28 5.48 2.52
N ALA A 228 2.18 6.80 2.34
CA ALA A 228 3.20 7.72 2.83
C ALA A 228 3.33 7.64 4.37
N VAL A 229 2.21 7.58 5.09
CA VAL A 229 2.23 7.36 6.55
C VAL A 229 2.76 5.97 6.90
N ALA A 230 2.36 4.92 6.17
CA ALA A 230 2.85 3.56 6.39
C ALA A 230 4.37 3.45 6.18
N ILE A 231 4.92 4.11 5.14
CA ILE A 231 6.36 4.16 4.88
C ILE A 231 7.08 4.91 6.00
N ALA A 232 6.58 6.09 6.40
CA ALA A 232 7.16 6.85 7.52
C ALA A 232 7.13 6.03 8.82
N TRP A 233 6.05 5.29 9.07
CA TRP A 233 5.94 4.36 10.19
C TRP A 233 6.99 3.25 10.09
N LEU A 234 7.15 2.57 8.94
CA LEU A 234 8.17 1.53 8.72
C LEU A 234 9.58 2.05 8.97
N LEU A 235 9.89 3.27 8.51
CA LEU A 235 11.19 3.90 8.70
C LEU A 235 11.44 4.28 10.17
N SER A 236 10.40 4.49 10.97
CA SER A 236 10.48 4.84 12.39
C SER A 236 10.49 3.64 13.34
N LEU A 237 10.29 2.41 12.82
CA LEU A 237 10.34 1.19 13.62
C LEU A 237 11.79 0.89 14.05
N HIS A 238 11.97 0.61 15.35
CA HIS A 238 13.29 0.30 15.92
C HIS A 238 13.58 -1.23 15.92
N TRP A 239 13.42 -1.89 14.78
CA TRP A 239 13.73 -3.33 14.64
C TRP A 239 15.17 -3.60 14.24
N GLY A 240 16.12 -2.83 14.79
CA GLY A 240 17.41 -2.77 14.15
C GLY A 240 17.20 -2.30 12.69
N HIS A 241 18.13 -2.51 11.83
CA HIS A 241 18.05 -2.04 10.44
C HIS A 241 17.03 -2.77 9.53
N ARG A 242 16.19 -3.69 10.06
CA ARG A 242 15.39 -4.62 9.25
C ARG A 242 14.13 -3.99 8.67
N SER A 243 13.45 -3.14 9.43
CA SER A 243 12.18 -2.52 9.00
C SER A 243 12.35 -1.60 7.79
N VAL A 244 13.50 -0.95 7.66
CA VAL A 244 13.81 -0.05 6.53
C VAL A 244 13.75 -0.77 5.19
N PHE A 245 14.19 -2.02 5.13
CA PHE A 245 14.15 -2.79 3.88
C PHE A 245 12.71 -3.10 3.44
N PHE A 246 11.77 -3.27 4.37
CA PHE A 246 10.35 -3.45 4.03
C PHE A 246 9.70 -2.18 3.47
N ALA A 247 10.26 -1.00 3.73
CA ALA A 247 9.78 0.24 3.14
C ALA A 247 10.01 0.31 1.62
N ILE A 248 11.02 -0.38 1.05
CA ILE A 248 11.31 -0.35 -0.39
C ILE A 248 10.15 -0.88 -1.25
N PRO A 249 9.63 -2.11 -1.06
CA PRO A 249 8.51 -2.60 -1.87
C PRO A 249 7.21 -1.82 -1.62
N VAL A 250 6.97 -1.34 -0.41
CA VAL A 250 5.80 -0.49 -0.12
C VAL A 250 5.92 0.87 -0.82
N ALA A 251 7.12 1.44 -0.89
CA ALA A 251 7.39 2.67 -1.62
C ALA A 251 7.28 2.47 -3.15
N ALA A 252 7.78 1.35 -3.67
CA ALA A 252 7.59 0.97 -5.07
C ALA A 252 6.10 0.90 -5.41
N PHE A 253 5.29 0.27 -4.57
CA PHE A 253 3.84 0.26 -4.74
C PHE A 253 3.22 1.67 -4.69
N ALA A 254 3.60 2.52 -3.74
CA ALA A 254 3.10 3.89 -3.67
C ALA A 254 3.39 4.68 -4.95
N ILE A 255 4.60 4.52 -5.53
CA ILE A 255 4.99 5.15 -6.81
C ILE A 255 4.12 4.64 -7.97
N THR A 256 3.78 3.34 -8.02
CA THR A 256 2.90 2.79 -9.06
C THR A 256 1.45 3.25 -8.92
N ILE A 257 1.03 3.68 -7.74
CA ILE A 257 -0.28 4.30 -7.53
C ILE A 257 -0.29 5.73 -8.06
N LYS A 258 0.68 6.54 -7.64
CA LYS A 258 0.77 7.95 -8.03
C LYS A 258 2.21 8.44 -7.98
N LEU A 259 2.67 9.06 -9.05
CA LEU A 259 4.05 9.59 -9.14
C LEU A 259 4.39 10.63 -8.08
N SER A 260 3.39 11.31 -7.53
CA SER A 260 3.60 12.23 -6.39
C SER A 260 4.13 11.54 -5.13
N ALA A 261 4.11 10.21 -5.06
CA ALA A 261 4.75 9.42 -4.00
C ALA A 261 6.27 9.23 -4.22
N LEU A 262 6.83 9.67 -5.35
CA LEU A 262 8.27 9.52 -5.63
C LEU A 262 9.18 10.09 -4.52
N PRO A 263 8.93 11.28 -3.93
CA PRO A 263 9.79 11.81 -2.87
C PRO A 263 9.89 10.88 -1.65
N ILE A 264 8.78 10.28 -1.20
CA ILE A 264 8.81 9.35 -0.07
C ILE A 264 9.51 8.04 -0.45
N GLY A 265 9.38 7.62 -1.72
CA GLY A 265 10.13 6.49 -2.26
C GLY A 265 11.64 6.72 -2.28
N LEU A 266 12.08 7.92 -2.66
CA LEU A 266 13.48 8.31 -2.59
C LEU A 266 14.02 8.30 -1.15
N ILE A 267 13.25 8.83 -0.19
CA ILE A 267 13.61 8.78 1.23
C ILE A 267 13.79 7.33 1.70
N ALA A 268 12.86 6.43 1.35
CA ALA A 268 12.96 5.02 1.69
C ALA A 268 14.21 4.36 1.06
N GLY A 269 14.50 4.67 -0.21
CA GLY A 269 15.68 4.18 -0.93
C GLY A 269 16.98 4.66 -0.28
N ILE A 270 17.10 5.95 0.02
CA ILE A 270 18.28 6.55 0.68
C ILE A 270 18.47 5.93 2.08
N ALA A 271 17.40 5.79 2.87
CA ALA A 271 17.48 5.16 4.19
C ALA A 271 17.96 3.71 4.09
N ALA A 272 17.48 2.95 3.11
CA ALA A 272 17.90 1.57 2.89
C ALA A 272 19.37 1.48 2.43
N LEU A 273 19.83 2.37 1.54
CA LEU A 273 21.23 2.45 1.13
C LEU A 273 22.16 2.80 2.30
N TYR A 274 21.74 3.71 3.17
CA TYR A 274 22.51 4.05 4.38
C TYR A 274 22.67 2.83 5.31
N MET A 275 21.65 1.97 5.38
CA MET A 275 21.61 0.80 6.25
C MET A 275 22.15 -0.49 5.60
N ILE A 276 22.69 -0.42 4.36
CA ILE A 276 23.07 -1.63 3.59
C ILE A 276 24.29 -2.36 4.17
N ARG A 277 25.13 -1.68 4.99
CA ARG A 277 26.35 -2.26 5.55
C ARG A 277 26.05 -3.51 6.39
N GLY A 278 26.51 -4.67 5.95
CA GLY A 278 26.26 -5.96 6.60
C GLY A 278 24.94 -6.64 6.28
N GLU A 279 24.02 -5.98 5.54
CA GLU A 279 22.67 -6.48 5.23
C GLU A 279 22.37 -6.54 3.72
N SER A 280 23.42 -6.66 2.90
CA SER A 280 23.32 -6.61 1.42
C SER A 280 22.30 -7.60 0.84
N ARG A 281 22.20 -8.81 1.42
CA ARG A 281 21.22 -9.82 0.98
C ARG A 281 19.77 -9.34 1.19
N ARG A 282 19.47 -8.73 2.35
CA ARG A 282 18.12 -8.22 2.63
C ARG A 282 17.77 -7.06 1.72
N PHE A 283 18.71 -6.14 1.52
CA PHE A 283 18.57 -5.05 0.56
C PHE A 283 18.27 -5.61 -0.84
N ALA A 284 19.08 -6.56 -1.33
CA ALA A 284 18.90 -7.16 -2.66
C ALA A 284 17.52 -7.82 -2.82
N VAL A 285 17.05 -8.57 -1.81
CA VAL A 285 15.72 -9.20 -1.82
C VAL A 285 14.62 -8.13 -1.86
N SER A 286 14.70 -7.09 -1.03
CA SER A 286 13.69 -6.03 -1.00
C SER A 286 13.68 -5.21 -2.28
N ALA A 287 14.85 -4.91 -2.84
CA ALA A 287 14.99 -4.24 -4.14
C ALA A 287 14.40 -5.10 -5.27
N ALA A 288 14.67 -6.41 -5.27
CA ALA A 288 14.09 -7.33 -6.25
C ALA A 288 12.56 -7.38 -6.17
N ILE A 289 11.98 -7.41 -4.97
CA ILE A 289 10.52 -7.33 -4.79
C ILE A 289 9.99 -5.98 -5.28
N GLY A 290 10.66 -4.87 -4.94
CA GLY A 290 10.29 -3.54 -5.43
C GLY A 290 10.30 -3.45 -6.96
N LEU A 291 11.34 -3.99 -7.60
CA LEU A 291 11.44 -4.08 -9.06
C LEU A 291 10.34 -4.97 -9.65
N ALA A 292 10.01 -6.09 -9.02
CA ALA A 292 8.93 -6.97 -9.45
C ALA A 292 7.54 -6.28 -9.36
N ILE A 293 7.37 -5.30 -8.48
CA ILE A 293 6.17 -4.47 -8.41
C ILE A 293 6.18 -3.37 -9.49
N LEU A 294 7.33 -2.72 -9.71
CA LEU A 294 7.47 -1.63 -10.68
C LEU A 294 7.41 -2.11 -12.14
N ALA A 295 8.03 -3.25 -12.46
CA ALA A 295 8.17 -3.72 -13.83
C ALA A 295 6.83 -3.91 -14.56
N PRO A 296 5.81 -4.61 -14.01
CA PRO A 296 4.52 -4.73 -14.69
C PRO A 296 3.80 -3.38 -14.83
N PHE A 297 3.93 -2.47 -13.87
CA PHE A 297 3.38 -1.12 -13.97
C PHE A 297 4.00 -0.32 -15.13
N VAL A 298 5.33 -0.34 -15.25
CA VAL A 298 6.04 0.32 -16.36
C VAL A 298 5.62 -0.30 -17.69
N SER A 299 5.46 -1.63 -17.76
CA SER A 299 4.98 -2.33 -18.96
C SER A 299 3.56 -1.92 -19.32
N LEU A 300 2.66 -1.78 -18.34
CA LEU A 300 1.30 -1.26 -18.53
C LEU A 300 1.32 0.18 -19.06
N SER A 301 2.19 1.04 -18.50
CA SER A 301 2.35 2.42 -18.96
C SER A 301 2.81 2.48 -20.42
N VAL A 302 3.85 1.73 -20.80
CA VAL A 302 4.32 1.68 -22.18
C VAL A 302 3.26 1.14 -23.12
N LEU A 303 2.57 0.07 -22.73
CA LEU A 303 1.51 -0.51 -23.55
C LEU A 303 0.35 0.46 -23.77
N SER A 304 -0.09 1.13 -22.72
CA SER A 304 -1.26 2.02 -22.78
C SER A 304 -0.96 3.39 -23.40
N THR A 305 0.29 3.90 -23.26
CA THR A 305 0.62 5.29 -23.62
C THR A 305 1.81 5.44 -24.57
N GLY A 306 2.67 4.42 -24.70
CA GLY A 306 3.95 4.53 -25.37
C GLY A 306 5.06 5.15 -24.51
N CYS A 307 4.82 5.48 -23.23
CA CYS A 307 5.76 6.16 -22.35
C CYS A 307 6.10 5.32 -21.12
N LEU A 308 7.35 5.38 -20.63
CA LEU A 308 7.70 4.77 -19.34
C LEU A 308 6.94 5.44 -18.19
N VAL A 309 6.82 6.76 -18.25
CA VAL A 309 6.16 7.59 -17.25
C VAL A 309 5.30 8.64 -17.95
N PHE A 310 4.01 8.36 -18.13
CA PHE A 310 3.08 9.33 -18.71
C PHE A 310 2.66 10.38 -17.66
N PRO A 311 2.55 11.69 -17.99
CA PRO A 311 2.69 12.31 -19.32
C PRO A 311 4.07 12.92 -19.60
N VAL A 312 5.16 12.36 -19.08
CA VAL A 312 6.52 12.92 -19.27
C VAL A 312 7.04 12.57 -20.66
N SER A 313 6.98 13.51 -21.60
CA SER A 313 7.34 13.29 -23.03
C SER A 313 8.74 12.74 -23.25
N LEU A 314 9.73 13.12 -22.42
CA LEU A 314 11.10 12.60 -22.48
C LEU A 314 11.21 11.09 -22.24
N THR A 315 10.19 10.46 -21.70
CA THR A 315 10.14 9.02 -21.42
C THR A 315 9.35 8.24 -22.46
N CYS A 316 8.86 8.89 -23.49
CA CYS A 316 8.01 8.30 -24.51
C CYS A 316 8.83 7.77 -25.68
N PHE A 317 8.42 6.61 -26.20
CA PHE A 317 8.99 6.00 -27.39
C PHE A 317 8.17 6.39 -28.63
N GLU A 318 8.78 6.43 -29.80
CA GLU A 318 8.08 6.63 -31.06
C GLU A 318 7.37 5.33 -31.48
N LEU A 319 6.20 5.07 -30.88
CA LEU A 319 5.38 3.92 -31.19
C LEU A 319 4.11 4.37 -31.93
N PRO A 320 3.48 3.48 -32.75
CA PRO A 320 2.29 3.85 -33.52
C PRO A 320 1.10 4.37 -32.70
N TRP A 321 1.12 4.15 -31.40
CA TRP A 321 0.06 4.58 -30.48
C TRP A 321 0.52 5.65 -29.48
N THR A 322 1.74 6.12 -29.58
CA THR A 322 2.20 7.24 -28.73
C THR A 322 1.53 8.52 -29.21
N PRO A 323 0.89 9.30 -28.32
CA PRO A 323 0.32 10.59 -28.71
C PRO A 323 1.41 11.49 -29.31
N SER A 324 1.10 12.15 -30.43
CA SER A 324 1.96 13.22 -30.95
C SER A 324 2.12 14.30 -29.88
N ALA A 325 3.30 14.82 -29.71
CA ALA A 325 3.56 15.98 -28.86
C ALA A 325 2.90 17.20 -29.52
N GLU A 326 1.63 17.45 -29.19
CA GLU A 326 0.93 18.71 -29.49
C GLU A 326 1.02 19.68 -28.30
#